data_e4e45b2a2c1acad5dd83337940da711a
#
_entry.id   e4e45b2a2c1acad5dd83337940da711a
#
_cell.length_a   1.000
_cell.length_b   1.000
_cell.length_c   1.000
_cell.angle_alpha   90.00
_cell.angle_beta   90.00
_cell.angle_gamma   90.00
#
_symmetry.space_group_name_H-M   'P 1'
#
loop_
_entity.id
_entity.type
_entity.pdbx_description
1 polymer ?
#
loop_
_entity_poly.entity_id
_entity_poly.type
_entity_poly.pdbx_seq_one_letter_code
_entity_poly.pdbx_strand_id
1 'polypeptide(L)'
;MEEPELRIGGWEKKSRGRWFKRLLSLIIVVFLGLLVIGPSLIEYKTAEIGQSSFYLTTGTWNGPFEQKYTKEFNGHFKISSLAYETTDGSSGRLIIMSISSLLNLDSQIESLVVDKIKEKTDEEGLTLVGNGVVLNENNNGLPPNAVLYKWEAKVTEAAGFFAPLGVGETLQVKTIFWTKANGGIQDGFQAIICIVFGINQTTINQATELVENVS
;
A
#
# COMPACT_ATOMS: atom_id res chain seq x y z
N MET A 1 87.76 32.64 -2.77
CA MET A 1 86.47 33.27 -2.68
C MET A 1 85.49 32.27 -3.24
N GLU A 2 84.86 31.52 -2.33
CA GLU A 2 83.81 30.55 -2.70
C GLU A 2 82.47 31.25 -2.60
N GLU A 3 81.70 31.19 -3.67
CA GLU A 3 80.32 31.71 -3.68
C GLU A 3 79.41 30.76 -2.93
N PRO A 4 78.47 31.26 -2.07
CA PRO A 4 77.52 30.39 -1.39
C PRO A 4 76.40 29.96 -2.32
N GLU A 5 76.26 28.65 -2.59
CA GLU A 5 75.11 28.07 -3.26
C GLU A 5 73.81 28.28 -2.43
N LEU A 6 72.93 29.10 -2.97
CA LEU A 6 71.58 29.26 -2.48
C LEU A 6 70.76 27.99 -2.79
N ARG A 7 70.63 27.09 -1.76
CA ARG A 7 69.67 26.00 -1.79
C ARG A 7 68.25 26.57 -1.72
N ILE A 8 67.61 26.68 -2.82
CA ILE A 8 66.17 26.95 -2.92
C ILE A 8 65.48 25.70 -2.41
N GLY A 9 64.88 25.79 -1.20
CA GLY A 9 64.14 24.74 -0.58
C GLY A 9 62.99 24.26 -1.48
N GLY A 10 63.09 22.98 -1.89
CA GLY A 10 62.08 22.33 -2.68
C GLY A 10 60.72 22.31 -1.92
N TRP A 11 59.75 22.98 -2.49
CA TRP A 11 58.39 22.85 -2.00
C TRP A 11 57.92 21.42 -2.24
N GLU A 12 57.95 20.59 -1.20
CA GLU A 12 57.32 19.27 -1.25
C GLU A 12 55.85 19.45 -1.61
N LYS A 13 55.48 19.07 -2.83
CA LYS A 13 54.11 18.89 -3.24
C LYS A 13 53.47 17.81 -2.37
N LYS A 14 53.08 18.20 -1.14
CA LYS A 14 52.34 17.37 -0.21
C LYS A 14 51.09 16.84 -0.89
N SER A 15 51.06 15.53 -1.09
CA SER A 15 50.17 14.74 -1.89
C SER A 15 48.66 15.01 -1.61
N ARG A 16 48.11 16.08 -2.17
CA ARG A 16 46.64 16.32 -2.20
C ARG A 16 45.89 15.13 -2.79
N GLY A 17 46.54 14.33 -3.64
CA GLY A 17 45.92 13.17 -4.28
C GLY A 17 45.62 11.99 -3.37
N ARG A 18 46.43 11.77 -2.29
CA ARG A 18 46.15 10.66 -1.35
C ARG A 18 45.02 10.99 -0.42
N TRP A 19 44.88 12.21 0.00
CA TRP A 19 43.75 12.65 0.84
C TRP A 19 42.43 12.61 0.07
N PHE A 20 42.45 13.09 -1.19
CA PHE A 20 41.30 13.08 -2.08
C PHE A 20 40.82 11.63 -2.39
N LYS A 21 41.75 10.71 -2.64
CA LYS A 21 41.44 9.28 -2.84
C LYS A 21 40.80 8.65 -1.57
N ARG A 22 41.31 9.01 -0.39
CA ARG A 22 40.72 8.52 0.88
C ARG A 22 39.34 9.12 1.13
N LEU A 23 39.14 10.40 0.85
CA LEU A 23 37.83 11.05 0.95
C LEU A 23 36.82 10.43 -0.02
N LEU A 24 37.22 10.24 -1.28
CA LEU A 24 36.39 9.60 -2.31
C LEU A 24 36.03 8.15 -1.92
N SER A 25 36.99 7.39 -1.43
CA SER A 25 36.74 6.02 -0.93
C SER A 25 35.77 6.02 0.24
N LEU A 26 35.86 6.95 1.17
CA LEU A 26 34.96 7.07 2.32
C LEU A 26 33.54 7.46 1.86
N ILE A 27 33.39 8.37 0.90
CA ILE A 27 32.11 8.74 0.30
C ILE A 27 31.46 7.53 -0.38
N ILE A 28 32.24 6.74 -1.14
CA ILE A 28 31.76 5.54 -1.81
C ILE A 28 31.30 4.50 -0.78
N VAL A 29 32.07 4.28 0.30
CA VAL A 29 31.69 3.33 1.36
C VAL A 29 30.43 3.78 2.10
N VAL A 30 30.30 5.08 2.40
CA VAL A 30 29.09 5.65 3.01
C VAL A 30 27.90 5.52 2.08
N PHE A 31 28.09 5.81 0.78
CA PHE A 31 27.03 5.68 -0.22
C PHE A 31 26.58 4.23 -0.41
N LEU A 32 27.54 3.28 -0.50
CA LEU A 32 27.23 1.86 -0.54
C LEU A 32 26.56 1.38 0.77
N GLY A 33 27.02 1.88 1.90
CA GLY A 33 26.37 1.63 3.18
C GLY A 33 24.92 2.13 3.20
N LEU A 34 24.68 3.32 2.71
CA LEU A 34 23.31 3.87 2.59
C LEU A 34 22.45 3.10 1.58
N LEU A 35 23.02 2.56 0.51
CA LEU A 35 22.28 1.70 -0.43
C LEU A 35 21.91 0.35 0.17
N VAL A 36 22.73 -0.19 1.08
CA VAL A 36 22.46 -1.47 1.75
C VAL A 36 21.56 -1.28 2.97
N ILE A 37 21.78 -0.22 3.75
CA ILE A 37 21.05 0.06 4.99
C ILE A 37 19.82 0.93 4.74
N GLY A 38 19.83 1.79 3.68
CA GLY A 38 18.73 2.69 3.35
C GLY A 38 17.38 1.99 3.20
N PRO A 39 17.28 0.88 2.47
CA PRO A 39 16.04 0.11 2.38
C PRO A 39 15.58 -0.49 3.72
N SER A 40 16.52 -0.80 4.62
CA SER A 40 16.18 -1.34 5.94
C SER A 40 15.85 -0.27 6.99
N LEU A 41 16.10 1.02 6.68
CA LEU A 41 15.69 2.15 7.54
C LEU A 41 14.24 2.59 7.26
N ILE A 42 13.70 2.22 6.10
CA ILE A 42 12.29 2.41 5.79
C ILE A 42 11.64 1.05 6.07
N GLU A 43 11.08 0.90 7.26
CA GLU A 43 10.31 -0.29 7.59
C GLU A 43 9.02 -0.28 6.77
N TYR A 44 9.02 -0.97 5.64
CA TYR A 44 7.80 -1.34 4.94
C TYR A 44 7.35 -2.72 5.41
N LYS A 45 6.11 -2.81 5.84
CA LYS A 45 5.45 -4.10 5.97
C LYS A 45 4.92 -4.48 4.59
N THR A 46 5.30 -5.64 4.10
CA THR A 46 4.74 -6.18 2.87
C THR A 46 3.48 -6.96 3.19
N ALA A 47 2.37 -6.56 2.62
CA ALA A 47 1.15 -7.34 2.61
C ALA A 47 1.06 -8.11 1.30
N GLU A 48 1.06 -9.42 1.35
CA GLU A 48 0.89 -10.28 0.19
C GLU A 48 -0.52 -10.84 0.17
N ILE A 49 -1.23 -10.61 -0.91
CA ILE A 49 -2.54 -11.17 -1.10
C ILE A 49 -2.73 -11.62 -2.56
N GLY A 50 -3.05 -12.89 -2.73
CA GLY A 50 -3.09 -13.49 -4.07
C GLY A 50 -1.72 -13.41 -4.73
N GLN A 51 -1.64 -12.74 -5.90
CA GLN A 51 -0.40 -12.51 -6.65
C GLN A 51 0.04 -11.03 -6.61
N SER A 52 -0.43 -10.28 -5.63
CA SER A 52 -0.12 -8.86 -5.49
C SER A 52 0.54 -8.59 -4.16
N SER A 53 1.56 -7.76 -4.18
CA SER A 53 2.27 -7.29 -3.00
C SER A 53 1.95 -5.81 -2.78
N PHE A 54 1.64 -5.44 -1.54
CA PHE A 54 1.36 -4.09 -1.11
C PHE A 54 2.43 -3.64 -0.13
N TYR A 55 2.93 -2.44 -0.30
CA TYR A 55 3.91 -1.84 0.60
C TYR A 55 3.20 -0.88 1.55
N LEU A 56 3.03 -1.31 2.80
CA LEU A 56 2.42 -0.52 3.86
C LEU A 56 3.49 0.25 4.63
N THR A 57 3.37 1.57 4.69
CA THR A 57 4.24 2.37 5.55
C THR A 57 3.92 2.08 7.02
N THR A 58 4.93 1.65 7.79
CA THR A 58 4.77 1.30 9.21
C THR A 58 4.32 2.47 10.08
N GLY A 59 4.57 3.72 9.64
CA GLY A 59 4.11 4.91 10.34
C GLY A 59 2.60 5.20 10.19
N THR A 60 1.90 4.52 9.28
CA THR A 60 0.50 4.78 8.96
C THR A 60 -0.40 3.61 9.33
N TRP A 61 0.03 2.38 9.05
CA TRP A 61 -0.78 1.18 9.17
C TRP A 61 -0.16 0.15 10.09
N ASN A 62 -0.94 -0.35 11.04
CA ASN A 62 -0.64 -1.47 11.91
C ASN A 62 -1.41 -2.71 11.47
N GLY A 63 -0.81 -3.87 11.64
CA GLY A 63 -1.46 -5.15 11.32
C GLY A 63 -0.53 -6.12 10.59
N PRO A 64 -1.12 -7.16 9.94
CA PRO A 64 -2.56 -7.41 9.85
C PRO A 64 -3.13 -7.87 11.22
N PHE A 65 -4.26 -7.29 11.61
CA PHE A 65 -5.01 -7.73 12.80
C PHE A 65 -5.93 -8.90 12.50
N GLU A 66 -6.32 -9.02 11.25
CA GLU A 66 -7.21 -10.08 10.80
C GLU A 66 -6.72 -10.62 9.44
N GLN A 67 -6.67 -11.95 9.34
CA GLN A 67 -6.41 -12.67 8.10
C GLN A 67 -7.46 -13.74 7.95
N LYS A 68 -8.28 -13.64 6.90
CA LYS A 68 -9.33 -14.61 6.56
C LYS A 68 -9.03 -15.26 5.21
N TYR A 69 -9.37 -16.53 5.13
CA TYR A 69 -9.37 -17.29 3.87
C TYR A 69 -10.66 -18.11 3.81
N THR A 70 -11.46 -17.87 2.79
CA THR A 70 -12.72 -18.58 2.57
C THR A 70 -12.76 -19.19 1.17
N LYS A 71 -13.53 -20.27 1.04
CA LYS A 71 -13.89 -20.87 -0.24
C LYS A 71 -15.39 -20.85 -0.36
N GLU A 72 -15.88 -20.24 -1.41
CA GLU A 72 -17.32 -20.14 -1.69
C GLU A 72 -17.69 -20.90 -2.96
N PHE A 73 -18.97 -21.18 -3.14
CA PHE A 73 -19.51 -21.87 -4.31
C PHE A 73 -18.75 -23.17 -4.65
N ASN A 74 -18.70 -24.10 -3.68
CA ASN A 74 -17.99 -25.38 -3.84
C ASN A 74 -16.50 -25.24 -4.19
N GLY A 75 -15.88 -24.14 -3.78
CA GLY A 75 -14.46 -23.87 -4.00
C GLY A 75 -14.13 -23.23 -5.35
N HIS A 76 -15.13 -22.84 -6.14
CA HIS A 76 -14.90 -22.08 -7.38
C HIS A 76 -14.36 -20.68 -7.09
N PHE A 77 -14.73 -20.09 -5.97
CA PHE A 77 -14.17 -18.82 -5.50
C PHE A 77 -13.25 -19.05 -4.31
N LYS A 78 -12.09 -18.43 -4.36
CA LYS A 78 -11.15 -18.35 -3.25
C LYS A 78 -11.04 -16.88 -2.87
N ILE A 79 -11.37 -16.56 -1.63
CA ILE A 79 -11.34 -15.20 -1.11
C ILE A 79 -10.32 -15.15 0.03
N SER A 80 -9.38 -14.24 -0.08
CA SER A 80 -8.43 -13.93 0.98
C SER A 80 -8.59 -12.47 1.37
N SER A 81 -8.55 -12.15 2.65
CA SER A 81 -8.59 -10.77 3.13
C SER A 81 -7.61 -10.53 4.27
N LEU A 82 -7.05 -9.32 4.30
CA LEU A 82 -6.17 -8.80 5.34
C LEU A 82 -6.76 -7.49 5.84
N ALA A 83 -6.80 -7.29 7.15
CA ALA A 83 -7.28 -6.05 7.76
C ALA A 83 -6.16 -5.36 8.53
N TYR A 84 -6.03 -4.06 8.32
CA TYR A 84 -5.07 -3.16 8.94
C TYR A 84 -5.81 -1.98 9.57
N GLU A 85 -5.20 -1.38 10.58
CA GLU A 85 -5.72 -0.19 11.26
C GLU A 85 -4.66 0.91 11.23
N THR A 86 -5.11 2.17 11.27
CA THR A 86 -4.18 3.29 11.41
C THR A 86 -3.43 3.20 12.74
N THR A 87 -2.20 3.72 12.79
CA THR A 87 -1.35 3.63 13.99
C THR A 87 -1.92 4.33 15.21
N ASP A 88 -2.83 5.29 15.02
CA ASP A 88 -3.59 5.94 16.09
C ASP A 88 -4.75 5.06 16.64
N GLY A 89 -5.01 3.92 15.99
CA GLY A 89 -6.05 2.97 16.39
C GLY A 89 -7.48 3.48 16.27
N SER A 90 -7.71 4.61 15.57
CA SER A 90 -9.03 5.23 15.55
C SER A 90 -9.43 5.92 14.25
N SER A 91 -8.46 6.39 13.46
CA SER A 91 -8.76 7.23 12.29
C SER A 91 -9.22 6.45 11.07
N GLY A 92 -8.89 5.17 10.95
CA GLY A 92 -9.31 4.40 9.81
C GLY A 92 -8.88 2.94 9.83
N ARG A 93 -9.54 2.17 8.96
CA ARG A 93 -9.31 0.75 8.74
C ARG A 93 -9.14 0.50 7.24
N LEU A 94 -8.19 -0.34 6.90
CA LEU A 94 -7.91 -0.78 5.54
C LEU A 94 -8.16 -2.28 5.45
N ILE A 95 -8.99 -2.69 4.50
CA ILE A 95 -9.17 -4.10 4.16
C ILE A 95 -8.66 -4.31 2.74
N ILE A 96 -7.72 -5.23 2.60
CA ILE A 96 -7.23 -5.68 1.29
C ILE A 96 -7.79 -7.07 1.06
N MET A 97 -8.45 -7.27 -0.07
CA MET A 97 -9.09 -8.52 -0.42
C MET A 97 -8.70 -8.99 -1.82
N SER A 98 -8.49 -10.27 -1.96
CA SER A 98 -8.31 -10.94 -3.25
C SER A 98 -9.43 -11.94 -3.48
N ILE A 99 -10.07 -11.87 -4.62
CA ILE A 99 -11.06 -12.84 -5.09
C ILE A 99 -10.49 -13.52 -6.32
N SER A 100 -10.30 -14.83 -6.28
CA SER A 100 -9.85 -15.64 -7.41
C SER A 100 -10.93 -16.61 -7.80
N SER A 101 -11.17 -16.75 -9.10
CA SER A 101 -12.11 -17.72 -9.66
C SER A 101 -11.50 -18.43 -10.87
N LEU A 102 -11.88 -19.68 -11.05
CA LEU A 102 -11.59 -20.45 -12.28
C LEU A 102 -12.64 -20.18 -13.37
N LEU A 103 -13.72 -19.47 -13.05
CA LEU A 103 -14.79 -19.12 -13.99
C LEU A 103 -14.50 -17.75 -14.58
N ASN A 104 -14.76 -17.60 -15.89
CA ASN A 104 -14.75 -16.29 -16.51
C ASN A 104 -16.06 -15.58 -16.17
N LEU A 105 -15.98 -14.43 -15.46
CA LEU A 105 -17.12 -13.65 -15.00
C LEU A 105 -17.04 -12.18 -15.44
N ASP A 106 -16.36 -11.88 -16.54
CA ASP A 106 -16.05 -10.50 -16.97
C ASP A 106 -17.23 -9.53 -16.86
N SER A 107 -18.44 -9.97 -17.21
CA SER A 107 -19.65 -9.15 -17.12
C SER A 107 -20.27 -9.05 -15.72
N GLN A 108 -19.82 -9.84 -14.75
CA GLN A 108 -20.39 -9.92 -13.39
C GLN A 108 -19.40 -9.51 -12.30
N ILE A 109 -18.13 -9.27 -12.66
CA ILE A 109 -17.07 -8.97 -11.69
C ILE A 109 -17.42 -7.72 -10.87
N GLU A 110 -17.88 -6.67 -11.52
CA GLU A 110 -18.21 -5.40 -10.83
C GLU A 110 -19.33 -5.60 -9.80
N SER A 111 -20.38 -6.32 -10.15
CA SER A 111 -21.47 -6.65 -9.23
C SER A 111 -20.96 -7.46 -8.04
N LEU A 112 -20.15 -8.49 -8.28
CA LEU A 112 -19.56 -9.31 -7.26
C LEU A 112 -18.67 -8.48 -6.31
N VAL A 113 -17.87 -7.58 -6.85
CA VAL A 113 -17.00 -6.68 -6.07
C VAL A 113 -17.85 -5.78 -5.19
N VAL A 114 -18.89 -5.14 -5.75
CA VAL A 114 -19.79 -4.26 -4.98
C VAL A 114 -20.49 -5.02 -3.85
N ASP A 115 -20.93 -6.25 -4.11
CA ASP A 115 -21.56 -7.09 -3.08
C ASP A 115 -20.57 -7.44 -1.96
N LYS A 116 -19.31 -7.75 -2.30
CA LYS A 116 -18.27 -8.02 -1.30
C LYS A 116 -17.86 -6.76 -0.52
N ILE A 117 -17.90 -5.58 -1.14
CA ILE A 117 -17.69 -4.32 -0.42
C ILE A 117 -18.80 -4.11 0.62
N LYS A 118 -20.06 -4.34 0.24
CA LYS A 118 -21.20 -4.24 1.16
C LYS A 118 -21.07 -5.23 2.33
N GLU A 119 -20.81 -6.52 2.01
CA GLU A 119 -20.60 -7.56 3.02
C GLU A 119 -19.51 -7.16 4.02
N LYS A 120 -18.37 -6.68 3.54
CA LYS A 120 -17.28 -6.25 4.43
C LYS A 120 -17.62 -4.99 5.22
N THR A 121 -18.40 -4.10 4.67
CA THR A 121 -18.88 -2.91 5.38
C THR A 121 -19.84 -3.31 6.51
N ASP A 122 -20.74 -4.24 6.25
CA ASP A 122 -21.67 -4.77 7.26
C ASP A 122 -20.92 -5.52 8.37
N GLU A 123 -19.87 -6.29 8.04
CA GLU A 123 -19.01 -6.96 9.05
C GLU A 123 -18.33 -5.96 10.00
N GLU A 124 -18.06 -4.73 9.54
CA GLU A 124 -17.49 -3.65 10.36
C GLU A 124 -18.54 -2.88 11.19
N GLY A 125 -19.79 -3.30 11.18
CA GLY A 125 -20.89 -2.60 11.86
C GLY A 125 -21.32 -1.31 11.18
N LEU A 126 -21.11 -1.24 9.87
CA LEU A 126 -21.39 -0.07 9.03
C LEU A 126 -22.39 -0.45 7.94
N THR A 127 -23.17 0.52 7.48
CA THR A 127 -24.04 0.35 6.29
C THR A 127 -23.73 1.44 5.29
N LEU A 128 -23.49 1.07 4.01
CA LEU A 128 -23.28 2.02 2.93
C LEU A 128 -24.54 2.86 2.68
N VAL A 129 -24.35 4.15 2.52
CA VAL A 129 -25.42 5.10 2.23
C VAL A 129 -25.46 5.42 0.73
N GLY A 130 -26.59 5.13 0.10
CA GLY A 130 -26.79 5.41 -1.32
C GLY A 130 -26.00 4.53 -2.27
N ASN A 131 -25.86 5.00 -3.51
CA ASN A 131 -25.06 4.34 -4.54
C ASN A 131 -23.63 4.92 -4.52
N GLY A 132 -22.64 4.06 -4.71
CA GLY A 132 -21.26 4.50 -4.84
C GLY A 132 -21.07 5.45 -6.02
N VAL A 133 -20.29 6.49 -5.82
CA VAL A 133 -19.90 7.41 -6.89
C VAL A 133 -18.60 6.90 -7.50
N VAL A 134 -18.61 6.60 -8.80
CA VAL A 134 -17.39 6.26 -9.54
C VAL A 134 -16.57 7.53 -9.71
N LEU A 135 -15.33 7.49 -9.24
CA LEU A 135 -14.39 8.59 -9.41
C LEU A 135 -13.60 8.38 -10.71
N ASN A 136 -13.79 9.28 -11.67
CA ASN A 136 -12.96 9.36 -12.88
C ASN A 136 -11.73 10.22 -12.58
N GLU A 137 -10.89 9.76 -11.69
CA GLU A 137 -9.60 10.43 -11.45
C GLU A 137 -8.64 10.03 -12.57
N ASN A 138 -7.92 11.00 -13.15
CA ASN A 138 -6.79 10.73 -14.05
C ASN A 138 -5.63 10.15 -13.20
N ASN A 139 -5.69 8.84 -12.98
CA ASN A 139 -4.84 8.15 -12.02
C ASN A 139 -3.57 7.66 -12.72
N ASN A 140 -2.60 8.56 -12.88
CA ASN A 140 -1.23 8.19 -13.18
C ASN A 140 -0.68 7.44 -11.96
N GLY A 141 -0.50 6.13 -12.06
CA GLY A 141 0.08 5.29 -10.99
C GLY A 141 -0.82 4.15 -10.52
N LEU A 142 -2.12 4.18 -10.79
CA LEU A 142 -3.00 3.06 -10.48
C LEU A 142 -2.82 1.88 -11.46
N PRO A 143 -3.09 0.65 -11.00
CA PRO A 143 -3.11 -0.50 -11.89
C PRO A 143 -4.04 -0.30 -13.09
N PRO A 144 -3.72 -0.89 -14.25
CA PRO A 144 -4.60 -0.86 -15.42
C PRO A 144 -6.00 -1.36 -15.07
N ASN A 145 -7.02 -0.69 -15.57
CA ASN A 145 -8.43 -0.99 -15.32
C ASN A 145 -8.86 -0.86 -13.85
N ALA A 146 -8.13 -0.10 -13.03
CA ALA A 146 -8.58 0.20 -11.68
C ALA A 146 -9.85 1.07 -11.71
N VAL A 147 -10.82 0.68 -10.89
CA VAL A 147 -12.09 1.40 -10.70
C VAL A 147 -12.11 1.90 -9.26
N LEU A 148 -12.42 3.18 -9.10
CA LEU A 148 -12.55 3.83 -7.81
C LEU A 148 -14.00 4.12 -7.50
N TYR A 149 -14.42 3.75 -6.28
CA TYR A 149 -15.71 4.13 -5.73
C TYR A 149 -15.54 4.93 -4.45
N LYS A 150 -16.43 5.87 -4.25
CA LYS A 150 -16.60 6.60 -3.00
C LYS A 150 -18.02 6.44 -2.50
N TRP A 151 -18.16 6.10 -1.22
CA TRP A 151 -19.43 6.06 -0.50
C TRP A 151 -19.32 6.83 0.81
N GLU A 152 -20.46 7.15 1.37
CA GLU A 152 -20.62 7.36 2.80
C GLU A 152 -21.10 6.06 3.44
N ALA A 153 -20.64 5.79 4.64
CA ALA A 153 -21.15 4.71 5.46
C ALA A 153 -21.65 5.27 6.79
N LYS A 154 -22.70 4.65 7.31
CA LYS A 154 -23.31 5.00 8.59
C LYS A 154 -23.01 3.91 9.59
N VAL A 155 -22.60 4.28 10.80
CA VAL A 155 -22.42 3.36 11.93
C VAL A 155 -23.80 2.82 12.34
N THR A 156 -23.99 1.51 12.26
CA THR A 156 -25.22 0.84 12.62
C THR A 156 -25.11 0.08 13.93
N GLU A 157 -23.90 -0.32 14.30
CA GLU A 157 -23.64 -1.07 15.52
C GLU A 157 -22.50 -0.40 16.30
N ALA A 158 -22.67 -0.25 17.62
CA ALA A 158 -21.61 0.25 18.52
C ALA A 158 -20.62 -0.89 18.86
N ALA A 159 -20.11 -1.57 17.81
CA ALA A 159 -19.20 -2.69 17.93
C ALA A 159 -18.04 -2.55 16.91
N GLY A 160 -16.97 -3.32 17.12
CA GLY A 160 -15.82 -3.33 16.22
C GLY A 160 -14.94 -2.09 16.32
N PHE A 161 -14.17 -1.85 15.28
CA PHE A 161 -13.19 -0.78 15.20
C PHE A 161 -13.84 0.62 15.34
N PHE A 162 -15.01 0.81 14.77
CA PHE A 162 -15.73 2.10 14.77
C PHE A 162 -16.67 2.29 15.96
N ALA A 163 -16.61 1.41 16.99
CA ALA A 163 -17.41 1.55 18.21
C ALA A 163 -17.27 2.93 18.91
N PRO A 164 -16.10 3.62 18.89
CA PRO A 164 -15.99 4.96 19.47
C PRO A 164 -16.82 6.01 18.72
N LEU A 165 -17.17 5.78 17.48
CA LEU A 165 -18.15 6.60 16.76
C LEU A 165 -19.54 6.19 17.23
N GLY A 166 -20.40 7.17 17.52
CA GLY A 166 -21.78 6.89 17.91
C GLY A 166 -22.59 6.25 16.77
N VAL A 167 -23.55 5.40 17.13
CA VAL A 167 -24.52 4.87 16.15
C VAL A 167 -25.23 6.03 15.47
N GLY A 168 -25.25 6.00 14.15
CA GLY A 168 -25.81 7.08 13.32
C GLY A 168 -24.78 8.06 12.77
N GLU A 169 -23.57 8.07 13.28
CA GLU A 169 -22.49 8.86 12.70
C GLU A 169 -22.06 8.32 11.35
N THR A 170 -21.54 9.20 10.50
CA THR A 170 -21.12 8.86 9.13
C THR A 170 -19.61 8.97 8.99
N LEU A 171 -19.07 8.12 8.13
CA LEU A 171 -17.67 8.13 7.73
C LEU A 171 -17.55 7.94 6.21
N GLN A 172 -16.38 8.18 5.67
CA GLN A 172 -16.13 7.99 4.26
C GLN A 172 -15.57 6.59 3.99
N VAL A 173 -15.99 6.02 2.87
CA VAL A 173 -15.44 4.77 2.36
C VAL A 173 -14.93 5.00 0.95
N LYS A 174 -13.66 4.71 0.71
CA LYS A 174 -13.07 4.70 -0.62
C LYS A 174 -12.67 3.27 -0.96
N THR A 175 -13.06 2.83 -2.13
CA THR A 175 -12.70 1.49 -2.61
C THR A 175 -12.00 1.61 -3.95
N ILE A 176 -10.94 0.85 -4.09
CA ILE A 176 -10.21 0.73 -5.33
C ILE A 176 -10.14 -0.74 -5.65
N PHE A 177 -10.56 -1.13 -6.85
CA PHE A 177 -10.39 -2.50 -7.29
C PHE A 177 -9.91 -2.56 -8.74
N TRP A 178 -9.22 -3.64 -9.06
CA TRP A 178 -8.78 -3.97 -10.42
C TRP A 178 -8.77 -5.47 -10.61
N THR A 179 -8.73 -5.88 -11.85
CA THR A 179 -8.65 -7.29 -12.23
C THR A 179 -7.30 -7.61 -12.86
N LYS A 180 -6.77 -8.77 -12.55
CA LYS A 180 -5.61 -9.38 -13.21
C LYS A 180 -6.08 -10.63 -13.93
N ALA A 181 -5.64 -10.82 -15.19
CA ALA A 181 -5.77 -12.12 -15.83
C ALA A 181 -4.86 -13.12 -15.11
N ASN A 182 -5.39 -14.27 -14.72
CA ASN A 182 -4.56 -15.37 -14.24
C ASN A 182 -3.73 -15.86 -15.42
N GLY A 183 -2.42 -15.62 -15.42
CA GLY A 183 -1.48 -16.00 -16.48
C GLY A 183 -1.24 -17.51 -16.63
N GLY A 184 -2.24 -18.34 -16.36
CA GLY A 184 -2.19 -19.82 -16.45
C GLY A 184 -3.15 -20.38 -17.50
N ILE A 185 -3.05 -21.69 -17.73
CA ILE A 185 -3.75 -22.46 -18.78
C ILE A 185 -5.28 -22.50 -18.59
N GLN A 186 -5.84 -21.90 -17.54
CA GLN A 186 -7.28 -21.84 -17.28
C GLN A 186 -7.71 -20.38 -17.26
N ASP A 187 -8.77 -20.07 -17.99
CA ASP A 187 -9.42 -18.75 -18.11
C ASP A 187 -10.05 -18.30 -16.78
N GLY A 188 -9.24 -18.16 -15.75
CA GLY A 188 -9.65 -17.65 -14.46
C GLY A 188 -9.33 -16.16 -14.32
N PHE A 189 -9.99 -15.50 -13.39
CA PHE A 189 -9.68 -14.12 -13.03
C PHE A 189 -9.24 -13.99 -11.57
N GLN A 190 -8.54 -12.90 -11.28
CA GLN A 190 -8.28 -12.43 -9.93
C GLN A 190 -8.72 -10.97 -9.84
N ALA A 191 -9.58 -10.66 -8.89
CA ALA A 191 -9.89 -9.28 -8.51
C ALA A 191 -9.18 -8.94 -7.21
N ILE A 192 -8.54 -7.78 -7.17
CA ILE A 192 -7.95 -7.21 -5.95
C ILE A 192 -8.80 -6.01 -5.56
N ILE A 193 -9.17 -5.93 -4.30
CA ILE A 193 -10.05 -4.90 -3.76
C ILE A 193 -9.39 -4.30 -2.53
N CYS A 194 -9.24 -2.98 -2.50
CA CYS A 194 -8.80 -2.22 -1.34
C CYS A 194 -9.98 -1.39 -0.84
N ILE A 195 -10.41 -1.61 0.39
CA ILE A 195 -11.50 -0.86 1.03
C ILE A 195 -10.89 -0.06 2.18
N VAL A 196 -11.02 1.25 2.11
CA VAL A 196 -10.57 2.16 3.16
C VAL A 196 -11.78 2.81 3.82
N PHE A 197 -11.87 2.63 5.10
CA PHE A 197 -12.80 3.32 5.98
C PHE A 197 -12.03 4.42 6.69
N GLY A 198 -12.47 5.64 6.63
CA GLY A 198 -11.76 6.75 7.26
C GLY A 198 -12.70 7.84 7.78
N ILE A 199 -12.43 8.30 9.00
CA ILE A 199 -13.17 9.41 9.60
C ILE A 199 -12.71 10.76 9.05
N ASN A 200 -11.55 10.81 8.39
CA ASN A 200 -11.01 12.03 7.79
C ASN A 200 -10.44 11.80 6.38
N GLN A 201 -10.32 12.89 5.61
CA GLN A 201 -9.85 12.84 4.23
C GLN A 201 -8.38 12.38 4.12
N THR A 202 -7.55 12.65 5.14
CA THR A 202 -6.14 12.25 5.14
C THR A 202 -6.01 10.74 5.09
N THR A 203 -6.75 10.02 5.94
CA THR A 203 -6.78 8.54 5.95
C THR A 203 -7.25 7.98 4.62
N ILE A 204 -8.26 8.60 4.01
CA ILE A 204 -8.78 8.18 2.71
C ILE A 204 -7.74 8.37 1.59
N ASN A 205 -6.97 9.46 1.62
CA ASN A 205 -5.93 9.72 0.61
C ASN A 205 -4.75 8.73 0.73
N GLN A 206 -4.37 8.37 1.94
CA GLN A 206 -3.30 7.38 2.19
C GLN A 206 -3.58 6.03 1.54
N ALA A 207 -4.83 5.67 1.34
CA ALA A 207 -5.19 4.45 0.62
C ALA A 207 -4.88 4.51 -0.88
N THR A 208 -5.00 5.68 -1.47
CA THR A 208 -4.66 5.86 -2.90
C THR A 208 -3.17 5.67 -3.10
N GLU A 209 -2.34 6.24 -2.22
CA GLU A 209 -0.89 6.09 -2.24
C GLU A 209 -0.44 4.63 -2.11
N LEU A 210 -1.17 3.82 -1.34
CA LEU A 210 -0.90 2.38 -1.21
C LEU A 210 -1.04 1.63 -2.53
N VAL A 211 -2.07 1.94 -3.29
CA VAL A 211 -2.38 1.25 -4.55
C VAL A 211 -1.44 1.67 -5.67
N GLU A 212 -0.92 2.89 -5.62
CA GLU A 212 0.08 3.39 -6.58
C GLU A 212 1.42 2.61 -6.49
N ASN A 213 1.67 1.95 -5.38
CA ASN A 213 2.90 1.18 -5.12
C ASN A 213 2.69 -0.34 -5.18
N VAL A 214 1.65 -0.83 -5.87
CA VAL A 214 1.41 -2.28 -6.04
C VAL A 214 2.26 -2.84 -7.16
N SER A 215 2.99 -3.90 -6.88
CA SER A 215 3.78 -4.68 -7.84
C SER A 215 3.09 -6.00 -8.22
#